data_a571ade56d6a75dcd2cb67e7c9465a00
#
_entry.id   a571ade56d6a75dcd2cb67e7c9465a00
#
_cell.length_a   1.000
_cell.length_b   1.000
_cell.length_c   1.000
_cell.angle_alpha   90.00
_cell.angle_beta   90.00
_cell.angle_gamma   90.00
#
_symmetry.space_group_name_H-M   'P 1'
#
loop_
_entity.id
_entity.type
_entity.pdbx_description
1 polymer ?
#
loop_
_entity_poly.entity_id
_entity_poly.type
_entity_poly.pdbx_seq_one_letter_code
_entity_poly.pdbx_strand_id
1 'polypeptide(L)'
;HLVCRGRGHWGRTISLAVMAFSSVFLLSMSAVYHLLGPGTARDVMRHLDLAAIFVLSAGTVTPAHAILFRGFNRWVPLLLVWSVAATGISLRTIFSDRLMSGFGTGLFLVMGWGGLISCIVLWRRYDYSFVKLLLWGGVAYTAGVVIIGLNWPTVIPGVVTPHELWHVAVIVGLSMHWKFTFQFAGGLPDVESRPQASRVQAD
;
A
#
# COMPACT_ATOMS: atom_id res chain seq x y z
N HIS A 1 -10.45 -13.54 6.48
CA HIS A 1 -11.67 -13.35 5.69
C HIS A 1 -11.36 -12.95 4.25
N LEU A 2 -10.46 -11.96 4.00
CA LEU A 2 -10.05 -11.55 2.64
C LEU A 2 -9.53 -12.74 1.81
N VAL A 3 -8.58 -13.50 2.35
CA VAL A 3 -7.97 -14.66 1.69
C VAL A 3 -9.00 -15.75 1.36
N CYS A 4 -10.00 -15.94 2.23
CA CYS A 4 -11.07 -16.90 1.98
C CYS A 4 -11.93 -16.58 0.76
N ARG A 5 -12.04 -15.31 0.36
CA ARG A 5 -12.75 -14.90 -0.86
C ARG A 5 -12.03 -15.31 -2.14
N GLY A 6 -10.72 -15.53 -2.08
CA GLY A 6 -9.91 -16.01 -3.20
C GLY A 6 -10.00 -17.51 -3.48
N ARG A 7 -10.68 -18.28 -2.62
CA ARG A 7 -10.76 -19.75 -2.73
C ARG A 7 -11.27 -20.20 -4.11
N GLY A 8 -10.68 -21.26 -4.61
CA GLY A 8 -10.97 -21.79 -5.95
C GLY A 8 -10.01 -21.32 -7.04
N HIS A 9 -9.18 -20.29 -6.78
CA HIS A 9 -8.16 -19.79 -7.72
C HIS A 9 -6.85 -19.49 -7.01
N TRP A 10 -5.86 -20.36 -7.16
CA TRP A 10 -4.56 -20.27 -6.47
C TRP A 10 -3.90 -18.90 -6.60
N GLY A 11 -3.80 -18.33 -7.80
CA GLY A 11 -3.18 -17.03 -8.02
C GLY A 11 -3.87 -15.89 -7.27
N ARG A 12 -5.19 -15.94 -7.18
CA ARG A 12 -6.00 -14.98 -6.41
C ARG A 12 -5.76 -15.15 -4.93
N THR A 13 -5.86 -16.37 -4.41
CA THR A 13 -5.65 -16.69 -3.00
C THR A 13 -4.26 -16.25 -2.54
N ILE A 14 -3.22 -16.55 -3.34
CA ILE A 14 -1.83 -16.17 -3.03
C ILE A 14 -1.69 -14.64 -3.01
N SER A 15 -2.21 -13.92 -4.00
CA SER A 15 -2.09 -12.47 -4.05
C SER A 15 -2.78 -11.77 -2.86
N LEU A 16 -3.94 -12.27 -2.44
CA LEU A 16 -4.64 -11.79 -1.25
C LEU A 16 -3.90 -12.16 0.05
N ALA A 17 -3.27 -13.34 0.09
CA ALA A 17 -2.44 -13.75 1.23
C ALA A 17 -1.18 -12.89 1.36
N VAL A 18 -0.55 -12.51 0.24
CA VAL A 18 0.60 -11.57 0.22
C VAL A 18 0.19 -10.23 0.82
N MET A 19 -0.95 -9.67 0.43
CA MET A 19 -1.44 -8.40 1.01
C MET A 19 -1.74 -8.54 2.50
N ALA A 20 -2.41 -9.63 2.91
CA ALA A 20 -2.72 -9.88 4.32
C ALA A 20 -1.44 -10.02 5.15
N PHE A 21 -0.48 -10.83 4.68
CA PHE A 21 0.82 -10.99 5.32
C PHE A 21 1.57 -9.67 5.45
N SER A 22 1.68 -8.89 4.37
CA SER A 22 2.37 -7.60 4.37
C SER A 22 1.77 -6.62 5.38
N SER A 23 0.44 -6.61 5.50
CA SER A 23 -0.28 -5.76 6.45
C SER A 23 0.02 -6.16 7.91
N VAL A 24 -0.06 -7.47 8.21
CA VAL A 24 0.25 -8.00 9.55
C VAL A 24 1.72 -7.77 9.88
N PHE A 25 2.60 -8.01 8.91
CA PHE A 25 4.03 -7.83 9.07
C PHE A 25 4.38 -6.39 9.44
N LEU A 26 3.87 -5.39 8.68
CA LEU A 26 4.10 -3.98 9.01
C LEU A 26 3.60 -3.64 10.42
N LEU A 27 2.33 -3.94 10.71
CA LEU A 27 1.74 -3.56 11.99
C LEU A 27 2.43 -4.22 13.18
N SER A 28 2.85 -5.48 13.02
CA SER A 28 3.57 -6.21 14.07
C SER A 28 4.98 -5.66 14.28
N MET A 29 5.75 -5.42 13.22
CA MET A 29 7.12 -4.91 13.34
C MET A 29 7.12 -3.50 13.93
N SER A 30 6.20 -2.65 13.49
CA SER A 30 6.03 -1.31 14.04
C SER A 30 5.65 -1.35 15.53
N ALA A 31 4.66 -2.15 15.90
CA ALA A 31 4.24 -2.29 17.30
C ALA A 31 5.40 -2.77 18.20
N VAL A 32 6.14 -3.81 17.79
CA VAL A 32 7.27 -4.33 18.56
C VAL A 32 8.39 -3.29 18.68
N TYR A 33 8.74 -2.61 17.58
CA TYR A 33 9.75 -1.56 17.62
C TYR A 33 9.43 -0.46 18.65
N HIS A 34 8.17 0.00 18.69
CA HIS A 34 7.75 1.07 19.60
C HIS A 34 7.59 0.62 21.06
N LEU A 35 7.40 -0.67 21.31
CA LEU A 35 7.32 -1.23 22.65
C LEU A 35 8.69 -1.49 23.29
N LEU A 36 9.75 -1.63 22.49
CA LEU A 36 11.07 -1.94 23.00
C LEU A 36 11.79 -0.70 23.53
N GLY A 37 12.41 -0.84 24.71
CA GLY A 37 13.39 0.10 25.23
C GLY A 37 14.68 0.18 24.40
N PRO A 38 15.54 1.20 24.65
CA PRO A 38 16.82 1.33 23.95
C PRO A 38 17.71 0.07 24.05
N GLY A 39 18.34 -0.32 22.94
CA GLY A 39 19.25 -1.46 22.88
C GLY A 39 19.21 -2.16 21.52
N THR A 40 20.10 -3.15 21.33
CA THR A 40 20.29 -3.87 20.05
C THR A 40 18.98 -4.45 19.49
N ALA A 41 18.10 -4.97 20.35
CA ALA A 41 16.82 -5.54 19.92
C ALA A 41 15.95 -4.46 19.26
N ARG A 42 15.89 -3.25 19.82
CA ARG A 42 15.17 -2.12 19.23
C ARG A 42 15.76 -1.68 17.90
N ASP A 43 17.10 -1.68 17.78
CA ASP A 43 17.78 -1.30 16.54
C ASP A 43 17.46 -2.29 15.41
N VAL A 44 17.46 -3.58 15.70
CA VAL A 44 17.03 -4.62 14.74
C VAL A 44 15.57 -4.42 14.34
N MET A 45 14.67 -4.21 15.31
CA MET A 45 13.25 -4.00 15.04
C MET A 45 13.00 -2.72 14.22
N ARG A 46 13.78 -1.66 14.42
CA ARG A 46 13.73 -0.45 13.59
C ARG A 46 14.02 -0.73 12.13
N HIS A 47 15.02 -1.58 11.82
CA HIS A 47 15.31 -1.95 10.43
C HIS A 47 14.16 -2.77 9.83
N LEU A 48 13.56 -3.69 10.61
CA LEU A 48 12.41 -4.48 10.17
C LEU A 48 11.15 -3.62 9.97
N ASP A 49 10.87 -2.67 10.85
CA ASP A 49 9.78 -1.72 10.73
C ASP A 49 9.89 -0.90 9.43
N LEU A 50 11.09 -0.36 9.17
CA LEU A 50 11.36 0.38 7.93
C LEU A 50 11.28 -0.51 6.67
N ALA A 51 11.76 -1.75 6.74
CA ALA A 51 11.67 -2.72 5.64
C ALA A 51 10.20 -3.10 5.37
N ALA A 52 9.39 -3.22 6.41
CA ALA A 52 7.99 -3.60 6.32
C ALA A 52 7.15 -2.59 5.51
N ILE A 53 7.54 -1.32 5.45
CA ILE A 53 6.90 -0.29 4.62
C ILE A 53 7.01 -0.66 3.13
N PHE A 54 8.18 -1.10 2.68
CA PHE A 54 8.39 -1.53 1.29
C PHE A 54 7.61 -2.80 0.97
N VAL A 55 7.61 -3.76 1.89
CA VAL A 55 6.83 -5.01 1.77
C VAL A 55 5.34 -4.70 1.68
N LEU A 56 4.82 -3.79 2.50
CA LEU A 56 3.42 -3.36 2.46
C LEU A 56 3.09 -2.71 1.12
N SER A 57 3.93 -1.79 0.65
CA SER A 57 3.70 -1.09 -0.63
C SER A 57 3.60 -2.07 -1.80
N ALA A 58 4.51 -3.04 -1.90
CA ALA A 58 4.45 -4.07 -2.92
C ALA A 58 3.26 -5.03 -2.71
N GLY A 59 2.99 -5.40 -1.45
CA GLY A 59 1.91 -6.29 -1.08
C GLY A 59 0.52 -5.75 -1.38
N THR A 60 0.28 -4.46 -1.21
CA THR A 60 -1.02 -3.82 -1.51
C THR A 60 -1.29 -3.69 -3.00
N VAL A 61 -0.26 -3.54 -3.83
CA VAL A 61 -0.37 -3.51 -5.30
C VAL A 61 -0.62 -4.90 -5.88
N THR A 62 -0.12 -5.95 -5.21
CA THR A 62 -0.12 -7.33 -5.71
C THR A 62 -1.50 -7.85 -6.09
N PRO A 63 -2.57 -7.80 -5.27
CA PRO A 63 -3.88 -8.34 -5.65
C PRO A 63 -4.52 -7.57 -6.80
N ALA A 64 -4.36 -6.24 -6.87
CA ALA A 64 -4.90 -5.45 -7.95
C ALA A 64 -4.34 -5.91 -9.31
N HIS A 65 -3.01 -6.04 -9.43
CA HIS A 65 -2.40 -6.51 -10.68
C HIS A 65 -2.65 -7.98 -10.96
N ALA A 66 -2.60 -8.85 -9.94
CA ALA A 66 -2.81 -10.27 -10.12
C ALA A 66 -4.23 -10.62 -10.58
N ILE A 67 -5.24 -9.85 -10.17
CA ILE A 67 -6.67 -10.15 -10.40
C ILE A 67 -7.24 -9.32 -11.55
N LEU A 68 -6.98 -8.00 -11.59
CA LEU A 68 -7.63 -7.08 -12.51
C LEU A 68 -6.89 -6.93 -13.86
N PHE A 69 -5.60 -7.29 -13.93
CA PHE A 69 -4.79 -7.14 -15.12
C PHE A 69 -4.40 -8.50 -15.70
N ARG A 70 -4.03 -8.53 -16.99
CA ARG A 70 -3.59 -9.73 -17.71
C ARG A 70 -2.30 -9.45 -18.49
N GLY A 71 -1.57 -10.53 -18.84
CA GLY A 71 -0.38 -10.46 -19.68
C GLY A 71 0.69 -9.52 -19.11
N PHE A 72 1.27 -8.69 -19.95
CA PHE A 72 2.34 -7.76 -19.63
C PHE A 72 1.96 -6.77 -18.51
N ASN A 73 0.75 -6.20 -18.55
CA ASN A 73 0.25 -5.25 -17.54
C ASN A 73 0.04 -5.88 -16.17
N ARG A 74 0.03 -7.21 -16.05
CA ARG A 74 0.04 -7.93 -14.77
C ARG A 74 1.45 -8.02 -14.21
N TRP A 75 2.38 -8.58 -15.00
CA TRP A 75 3.66 -9.03 -14.50
C TRP A 75 4.70 -7.93 -14.41
N VAL A 76 4.74 -6.98 -15.35
CA VAL A 76 5.74 -5.92 -15.34
C VAL A 76 5.61 -5.00 -14.12
N PRO A 77 4.43 -4.45 -13.78
CA PRO A 77 4.31 -3.65 -12.57
C PRO A 77 4.60 -4.44 -11.29
N LEU A 78 4.24 -5.73 -11.23
CA LEU A 78 4.56 -6.59 -10.10
C LEU A 78 6.07 -6.79 -9.95
N LEU A 79 6.77 -7.10 -11.05
CA LEU A 79 8.23 -7.25 -11.04
C LEU A 79 8.90 -5.94 -10.63
N LEU A 80 8.46 -4.81 -11.18
CA LEU A 80 9.00 -3.50 -10.83
C LEU A 80 8.82 -3.17 -9.36
N VAL A 81 7.61 -3.27 -8.83
CA VAL A 81 7.33 -2.90 -7.44
C VAL A 81 8.07 -3.80 -6.44
N TRP A 82 8.15 -5.10 -6.71
CA TRP A 82 8.90 -6.03 -5.85
C TRP A 82 10.41 -5.86 -5.98
N SER A 83 10.94 -5.54 -7.18
CA SER A 83 12.36 -5.21 -7.36
C SER A 83 12.74 -3.93 -6.63
N VAL A 84 11.90 -2.88 -6.72
CA VAL A 84 12.12 -1.63 -5.97
C VAL A 84 12.03 -1.88 -4.47
N ALA A 85 11.08 -2.70 -4.00
CA ALA A 85 10.98 -3.06 -2.60
C ALA A 85 12.23 -3.81 -2.11
N ALA A 86 12.68 -4.83 -2.84
CA ALA A 86 13.89 -5.59 -2.50
C ALA A 86 15.13 -4.69 -2.48
N THR A 87 15.29 -3.80 -3.48
CA THR A 87 16.38 -2.83 -3.52
C THR A 87 16.31 -1.86 -2.33
N GLY A 88 15.14 -1.31 -2.04
CA GLY A 88 14.94 -0.39 -0.91
C GLY A 88 15.27 -1.03 0.43
N ILE A 89 14.83 -2.28 0.64
CA ILE A 89 15.15 -3.06 1.84
C ILE A 89 16.65 -3.29 1.94
N SER A 90 17.30 -3.76 0.87
CA SER A 90 18.75 -4.05 0.83
C SER A 90 19.57 -2.79 1.10
N LEU A 91 19.26 -1.69 0.42
CA LEU A 91 19.95 -0.41 0.62
C LEU A 91 19.79 0.09 2.07
N ARG A 92 18.57 0.01 2.61
CA ARG A 92 18.28 0.47 3.96
C ARG A 92 18.94 -0.40 5.04
N THR A 93 19.11 -1.70 4.77
CA THR A 93 19.74 -2.62 5.72
C THR A 93 21.27 -2.52 5.67
N ILE A 94 21.86 -2.40 4.46
CA ILE A 94 23.31 -2.43 4.29
C ILE A 94 23.92 -1.04 4.52
N PHE A 95 23.22 0.03 4.10
CA PHE A 95 23.75 1.40 4.09
C PHE A 95 22.97 2.34 5.01
N SER A 96 22.38 1.83 6.10
CA SER A 96 21.52 2.60 7.01
C SER A 96 22.09 3.95 7.41
N ASP A 97 23.40 3.99 7.71
CA ASP A 97 24.10 5.16 8.25
C ASP A 97 24.59 6.14 7.16
N ARG A 98 24.59 5.71 5.88
CA ARG A 98 25.09 6.50 4.73
C ARG A 98 23.96 7.09 3.89
N LEU A 99 22.73 6.61 4.06
CA LEU A 99 21.58 7.12 3.29
C LEU A 99 21.07 8.43 3.89
N MET A 100 20.79 9.40 3.02
CA MET A 100 20.15 10.66 3.42
C MET A 100 18.86 10.41 4.19
N SER A 101 18.62 11.20 5.22
CA SER A 101 17.32 11.23 5.90
C SER A 101 16.24 11.53 4.85
N GLY A 102 15.18 10.72 4.81
CA GLY A 102 14.12 10.88 3.80
C GLY A 102 14.24 10.01 2.55
N PHE A 103 15.40 9.36 2.26
CA PHE A 103 15.53 8.46 1.11
C PHE A 103 14.45 7.36 1.10
N GLY A 104 14.25 6.69 2.24
CA GLY A 104 13.22 5.65 2.36
C GLY A 104 11.81 6.19 2.15
N THR A 105 11.54 7.38 2.66
CA THR A 105 10.26 8.09 2.50
C THR A 105 10.01 8.49 1.05
N GLY A 106 11.04 9.01 0.38
CA GLY A 106 10.97 9.34 -1.05
C GLY A 106 10.69 8.11 -1.91
N LEU A 107 11.40 7.01 -1.66
CA LEU A 107 11.20 5.76 -2.39
C LEU A 107 9.80 5.16 -2.13
N PHE A 108 9.29 5.25 -0.90
CA PHE A 108 7.92 4.86 -0.57
C PHE A 108 6.88 5.66 -1.37
N LEU A 109 7.05 6.99 -1.48
CA LEU A 109 6.17 7.83 -2.29
C LEU A 109 6.24 7.45 -3.78
N VAL A 110 7.44 7.23 -4.31
CA VAL A 110 7.62 6.79 -5.71
C VAL A 110 6.90 5.46 -5.96
N MET A 111 7.01 4.50 -5.04
CA MET A 111 6.29 3.22 -5.14
C MET A 111 4.78 3.42 -5.10
N GLY A 112 4.27 4.26 -4.19
CA GLY A 112 2.85 4.54 -4.04
C GLY A 112 2.26 5.23 -5.27
N TRP A 113 2.87 6.32 -5.72
CA TRP A 113 2.42 7.08 -6.89
C TRP A 113 2.74 6.38 -8.22
N GLY A 114 3.70 5.46 -8.25
CA GLY A 114 3.92 4.57 -9.40
C GLY A 114 2.67 3.75 -9.77
N GLY A 115 1.79 3.49 -8.81
CA GLY A 115 0.48 2.88 -9.03
C GLY A 115 -0.56 3.78 -9.70
N LEU A 116 -0.29 5.10 -9.87
CA LEU A 116 -1.25 6.05 -10.47
C LEU A 116 -1.61 5.68 -11.91
N ILE A 117 -0.66 5.19 -12.70
CA ILE A 117 -0.92 4.73 -14.07
C ILE A 117 -1.96 3.60 -14.05
N SER A 118 -1.79 2.63 -13.17
CA SER A 118 -2.74 1.53 -13.01
C SER A 118 -4.10 2.02 -12.49
N CYS A 119 -4.11 3.00 -11.60
CA CYS A 119 -5.32 3.66 -11.11
C CYS A 119 -6.09 4.35 -12.26
N ILE A 120 -5.39 5.08 -13.16
CA ILE A 120 -5.99 5.73 -14.33
C ILE A 120 -6.59 4.67 -15.29
N VAL A 121 -5.86 3.57 -15.54
CA VAL A 121 -6.36 2.48 -16.39
C VAL A 121 -7.63 1.86 -15.78
N LEU A 122 -7.65 1.61 -14.49
CA LEU A 122 -8.82 1.07 -13.79
C LEU A 122 -9.98 2.06 -13.77
N TRP A 123 -9.70 3.35 -13.61
CA TRP A 123 -10.72 4.40 -13.68
C TRP A 123 -11.41 4.42 -15.04
N ARG A 124 -10.63 4.40 -16.11
CA ARG A 124 -11.19 4.35 -17.47
C ARG A 124 -11.96 3.07 -17.76
N ARG A 125 -11.59 1.96 -17.13
CA ARG A 125 -12.22 0.65 -17.34
C ARG A 125 -13.48 0.44 -16.51
N TYR A 126 -13.48 0.89 -15.26
CA TYR A 126 -14.56 0.63 -14.30
C TYR A 126 -15.35 1.89 -13.94
N ASP A 127 -14.80 2.94 -13.52
CA ASP A 127 -15.19 4.32 -13.21
C ASP A 127 -14.51 4.85 -11.94
N TYR A 128 -14.80 6.12 -11.57
CA TYR A 128 -14.26 6.74 -10.36
C TYR A 128 -14.71 6.04 -9.08
N SER A 129 -15.97 5.58 -9.01
CA SER A 129 -16.51 4.97 -7.78
C SER A 129 -15.77 3.70 -7.40
N PHE A 130 -15.22 2.97 -8.38
CA PHE A 130 -14.39 1.79 -8.17
C PHE A 130 -13.02 2.12 -7.62
N VAL A 131 -12.36 3.16 -8.15
CA VAL A 131 -10.96 3.49 -7.81
C VAL A 131 -10.81 4.51 -6.69
N LYS A 132 -11.88 5.20 -6.27
CA LYS A 132 -11.82 6.26 -5.25
C LYS A 132 -11.10 5.85 -3.96
N LEU A 133 -11.31 4.62 -3.50
CA LEU A 133 -10.66 4.11 -2.29
C LEU A 133 -9.15 3.90 -2.48
N LEU A 134 -8.71 3.48 -3.66
CA LEU A 134 -7.29 3.38 -4.01
C LEU A 134 -6.65 4.77 -4.03
N LEU A 135 -7.30 5.74 -4.69
CA LEU A 135 -6.80 7.11 -4.80
C LEU A 135 -6.73 7.80 -3.44
N TRP A 136 -7.81 7.77 -2.66
CA TRP A 136 -7.85 8.41 -1.34
C TRP A 136 -6.93 7.72 -0.34
N GLY A 137 -6.69 6.41 -0.47
CA GLY A 137 -5.66 5.71 0.28
C GLY A 137 -4.26 6.25 0.00
N GLY A 138 -3.93 6.52 -1.27
CA GLY A 138 -2.68 7.17 -1.67
C GLY A 138 -2.55 8.60 -1.13
N VAL A 139 -3.64 9.36 -1.13
CA VAL A 139 -3.71 10.71 -0.53
C VAL A 139 -3.45 10.64 0.98
N ALA A 140 -4.05 9.68 1.69
CA ALA A 140 -3.83 9.50 3.12
C ALA A 140 -2.36 9.21 3.45
N TYR A 141 -1.71 8.32 2.70
CA TYR A 141 -0.27 8.06 2.85
C TYR A 141 0.57 9.31 2.58
N THR A 142 0.25 10.06 1.53
CA THR A 142 0.96 11.29 1.19
C THR A 142 0.81 12.35 2.28
N ALA A 143 -0.40 12.53 2.81
CA ALA A 143 -0.65 13.43 3.94
C ALA A 143 0.19 13.05 5.16
N GLY A 144 0.26 11.75 5.49
CA GLY A 144 1.11 11.26 6.56
C GLY A 144 2.59 11.55 6.34
N VAL A 145 3.10 11.37 5.12
CA VAL A 145 4.49 11.71 4.76
C VAL A 145 4.76 13.20 4.92
N VAL A 146 3.83 14.05 4.49
CA VAL A 146 3.96 15.51 4.63
C VAL A 146 3.98 15.89 6.11
N ILE A 147 3.09 15.33 6.93
CA ILE A 147 3.02 15.58 8.37
C ILE A 147 4.35 15.24 9.06
N ILE A 148 4.88 14.04 8.81
CA ILE A 148 6.14 13.62 9.44
C ILE A 148 7.33 14.39 8.88
N GLY A 149 7.34 14.72 7.58
CA GLY A 149 8.40 15.47 6.92
C GLY A 149 8.50 16.93 7.38
N LEU A 150 7.36 17.57 7.62
CA LEU A 150 7.29 18.94 8.16
C LEU A 150 7.43 18.99 9.69
N ASN A 151 7.41 17.83 10.35
CA ASN A 151 7.36 17.72 11.80
C ASN A 151 6.24 18.56 12.43
N TRP A 152 5.06 18.59 11.79
CA TRP A 152 3.90 19.40 12.16
C TRP A 152 2.60 18.76 11.64
N PRO A 153 1.48 18.89 12.37
CA PRO A 153 1.28 19.54 13.67
C PRO A 153 1.60 18.63 14.87
N THR A 154 1.94 19.22 16.01
CA THR A 154 1.89 18.53 17.29
C THR A 154 0.55 18.85 17.94
N VAL A 155 -0.34 17.86 18.03
CA VAL A 155 -1.70 18.05 18.55
C VAL A 155 -1.70 18.07 20.07
N ILE A 156 -0.99 17.14 20.70
CA ILE A 156 -0.81 17.06 22.16
C ILE A 156 0.68 16.80 22.42
N PRO A 157 1.42 17.78 22.98
CA PRO A 157 2.85 17.61 23.27
C PRO A 157 3.10 16.37 24.12
N GLY A 158 4.03 15.52 23.67
CA GLY A 158 4.41 14.29 24.36
C GLY A 158 3.45 13.11 24.22
N VAL A 159 2.27 13.28 23.58
CA VAL A 159 1.28 12.22 23.41
C VAL A 159 0.89 12.02 21.93
N VAL A 160 0.52 13.11 21.22
CA VAL A 160 0.12 13.05 19.81
C VAL A 160 1.01 14.00 19.02
N THR A 161 2.10 13.46 18.53
CA THR A 161 3.12 14.14 17.73
C THR A 161 2.92 13.82 16.25
N PRO A 162 3.65 14.44 15.32
CA PRO A 162 3.60 14.10 13.90
C PRO A 162 3.85 12.62 13.60
N HIS A 163 4.59 11.93 14.46
CA HIS A 163 4.88 10.51 14.31
C HIS A 163 3.63 9.63 14.52
N GLU A 164 2.85 9.90 15.56
CA GLU A 164 1.57 9.21 15.81
C GLU A 164 0.56 9.49 14.69
N LEU A 165 0.52 10.74 14.21
CA LEU A 165 -0.33 11.10 13.07
C LEU A 165 0.07 10.38 11.79
N TRP A 166 1.36 10.15 11.56
CA TRP A 166 1.85 9.28 10.50
C TRP A 166 1.28 7.87 10.59
N HIS A 167 1.32 7.25 11.76
CA HIS A 167 0.73 5.91 11.96
C HIS A 167 -0.77 5.87 11.69
N VAL A 168 -1.50 6.91 12.14
CA VAL A 168 -2.95 7.04 11.84
C VAL A 168 -3.17 7.12 10.33
N ALA A 169 -2.40 7.94 9.62
CA ALA A 169 -2.50 8.07 8.17
C ALA A 169 -2.22 6.74 7.44
N VAL A 170 -1.23 5.97 7.92
CA VAL A 170 -0.91 4.63 7.39
C VAL A 170 -2.08 3.67 7.59
N ILE A 171 -2.69 3.64 8.78
CA ILE A 171 -3.84 2.77 9.08
C ILE A 171 -5.05 3.14 8.21
N VAL A 172 -5.32 4.44 8.05
CA VAL A 172 -6.41 4.94 7.19
C VAL A 172 -6.18 4.53 5.74
N GLY A 173 -4.99 4.80 5.19
CA GLY A 173 -4.62 4.43 3.83
C GLY A 173 -4.71 2.93 3.59
N LEU A 174 -4.17 2.13 4.51
CA LEU A 174 -4.24 0.67 4.46
C LEU A 174 -5.69 0.17 4.49
N SER A 175 -6.52 0.72 5.35
CA SER A 175 -7.95 0.36 5.45
C SER A 175 -8.70 0.66 4.15
N MET A 176 -8.39 1.78 3.48
CA MET A 176 -8.96 2.14 2.18
C MET A 176 -8.50 1.15 1.08
N HIS A 177 -7.22 0.77 1.06
CA HIS A 177 -6.70 -0.23 0.12
C HIS A 177 -7.30 -1.62 0.36
N TRP A 178 -7.54 -2.00 1.62
CA TRP A 178 -8.25 -3.23 1.95
C TRP A 178 -9.67 -3.21 1.41
N LYS A 179 -10.43 -2.13 1.65
CA LYS A 179 -11.78 -1.96 1.12
C LYS A 179 -11.80 -1.98 -0.40
N PHE A 180 -10.82 -1.35 -1.06
CA PHE A 180 -10.66 -1.43 -2.51
C PHE A 180 -10.48 -2.87 -2.97
N THR A 181 -9.57 -3.62 -2.34
CA THR A 181 -9.28 -5.02 -2.69
C THR A 181 -10.50 -5.93 -2.46
N PHE A 182 -11.31 -5.66 -1.44
CA PHE A 182 -12.55 -6.41 -1.19
C PHE A 182 -13.54 -6.36 -2.36
N GLN A 183 -13.55 -5.32 -3.18
CA GLN A 183 -14.46 -5.17 -4.32
C GLN A 183 -14.25 -6.24 -5.38
N PHE A 184 -13.03 -6.79 -5.49
CA PHE A 184 -12.67 -7.79 -6.52
C PHE A 184 -12.01 -9.05 -5.93
N ALA A 185 -11.99 -9.21 -4.62
CA ALA A 185 -11.38 -10.36 -3.96
C ALA A 185 -12.04 -11.70 -4.36
N GLY A 186 -13.31 -11.71 -4.75
CA GLY A 186 -14.04 -12.87 -5.26
C GLY A 186 -13.86 -13.14 -6.75
N GLY A 187 -13.27 -12.22 -7.50
CA GLY A 187 -13.08 -12.28 -8.96
C GLY A 187 -13.21 -10.91 -9.61
N LEU A 188 -13.20 -10.91 -10.94
CA LEU A 188 -13.45 -9.68 -11.69
C LEU A 188 -14.83 -9.13 -11.37
N PRO A 189 -14.97 -7.81 -11.15
CA PRO A 189 -16.28 -7.20 -11.03
C PRO A 189 -17.07 -7.40 -12.33
N ASP A 190 -18.36 -7.74 -12.19
CA ASP A 190 -19.25 -7.85 -13.34
C ASP A 190 -19.44 -6.45 -13.98
N VAL A 191 -18.90 -6.27 -15.17
CA VAL A 191 -19.05 -5.03 -15.96
C VAL A 191 -20.47 -4.91 -16.53
N GLU A 192 -21.23 -6.02 -16.56
CA GLU A 192 -22.56 -6.11 -17.17
C GLU A 192 -23.70 -5.57 -16.29
N SER A 193 -23.48 -5.31 -15.01
CA SER A 193 -24.54 -4.80 -14.11
C SER A 193 -24.73 -3.28 -14.15
N ARG A 194 -24.20 -2.57 -15.14
CA ARG A 194 -24.49 -1.14 -15.31
C ARG A 194 -25.85 -0.95 -16.01
N PRO A 195 -26.77 -0.16 -15.43
CA PRO A 195 -27.94 0.28 -16.16
C PRO A 195 -27.49 1.03 -17.43
N GLN A 196 -28.04 0.66 -18.57
CA GLN A 196 -27.80 1.27 -19.89
C GLN A 196 -28.33 2.73 -20.01
N ALA A 197 -28.34 3.49 -18.93
CA ALA A 197 -28.95 4.82 -18.85
C ALA A 197 -28.13 5.97 -19.48
N SER A 198 -26.99 5.70 -20.15
CA SER A 198 -26.18 6.76 -20.76
C SER A 198 -25.81 6.57 -22.23
N ARG A 199 -26.52 5.69 -22.97
CA ARG A 199 -26.30 5.51 -24.41
C ARG A 199 -27.35 6.19 -25.32
N VAL A 200 -28.27 6.97 -24.77
CA VAL A 200 -29.37 7.58 -25.52
C VAL A 200 -29.29 9.12 -25.56
N GLN A 201 -28.11 9.71 -25.51
CA GLN A 201 -27.97 11.17 -25.75
C GLN A 201 -26.70 11.47 -26.58
N ALA A 202 -26.48 10.77 -27.65
CA ALA A 202 -25.50 11.16 -28.67
C ALA A 202 -25.92 10.59 -30.04
N ASP A 203 -27.13 10.98 -30.47
CA ASP A 203 -27.57 10.99 -31.89
C ASP A 203 -28.21 12.36 -32.18
#